data_d1e358fb5a4c0f5fc52ed38481172d3b
#
_entry.id   d1e358fb5a4c0f5fc52ed38481172d3b
#
_cell.length_a   1.000
_cell.length_b   1.000
_cell.length_c   1.000
_cell.angle_alpha   90.00
_cell.angle_beta   90.00
_cell.angle_gamma   90.00
#
_symmetry.space_group_name_H-M   'P 1'
#
loop_
_entity.id
_entity.type
_entity.pdbx_description
1 polymer ?
#
loop_
_entity_poly.entity_id
_entity_poly.type
_entity_poly.pdbx_seq_one_letter_code
_entity_poly.pdbx_strand_id
1 'polypeptide(L)'
;MAKANHPLFSRRVLYGGVIILWLAVTAATFALYLSHSLQSARLHFHHIESAAYEQIAHKLVVAETVLDGFAAFHNDSQDIVPSRSRRYARQVLQRFPHIYALEVVQRVSPAEVPGLELRMRAAGFAGFRLHSRHGQAMPVQPYYYPVVFAEPLPPRFDQVMGLLVDYQQFLAPAPGLRGAAGEHRLSAPFQLLEGPMAYALTQPAGLGRRLPQDQVERQFGMPLYVSVLIKTDSLRPGGIELPQGMTMSLRHAAPDPEEGGGVLFSIGAGQRSGLESWLFPRLTLQNRLHSAVQPFVLHSEWQLGWMTLGWQMLAAISLLSVFTLLLLMLLVQRVRRFEVRRVERESELYDLAIHDPLTGLFNRYYLEKRMRREIEQHKHAHSRFGVVFIDLDRFKPINDAYGHDTGDQVLRVVAARLRNAVRQRDTVARLGGDEFVVLLEAVASHDRMQSLIAGLTEAVTQPIRLQSGVFEIGASIGIAFFPDDGESVDQLLLVADKLMYVEKQAKKVARSAVVSPSL
;
A
#
# COMPACT_ATOMS: atom_id res chain seq x y z
N MET A 1 4.01 -50.98 -12.13
CA MET A 1 4.23 -49.55 -12.41
C MET A 1 3.03 -48.78 -11.91
N ALA A 2 3.04 -48.36 -10.65
CA ALA A 2 2.09 -47.39 -10.13
C ALA A 2 2.80 -46.03 -10.20
N LYS A 3 2.41 -45.19 -11.18
CA LYS A 3 2.73 -43.77 -11.18
C LYS A 3 2.19 -43.19 -9.88
N ALA A 4 3.05 -42.96 -8.93
CA ALA A 4 2.75 -42.06 -7.82
C ALA A 4 2.47 -40.69 -8.43
N ASN A 5 1.22 -40.45 -8.76
CA ASN A 5 0.70 -39.11 -8.98
C ASN A 5 0.73 -38.39 -7.62
N HIS A 6 1.92 -37.96 -7.17
CA HIS A 6 1.96 -36.84 -6.26
C HIS A 6 1.41 -35.64 -7.03
N PRO A 7 0.34 -35.00 -6.57
CA PRO A 7 -0.13 -33.77 -7.16
C PRO A 7 0.90 -32.68 -6.82
N LEU A 8 1.97 -32.63 -7.59
CA LEU A 8 2.78 -31.43 -7.72
C LEU A 8 1.77 -30.36 -8.16
N PHE A 9 1.36 -29.51 -7.24
CA PHE A 9 0.57 -28.33 -7.53
C PHE A 9 1.04 -27.78 -8.87
N SER A 10 0.13 -27.69 -9.84
CA SER A 10 0.52 -27.28 -11.18
C SER A 10 1.31 -25.99 -11.05
N ARG A 11 2.34 -25.77 -11.88
CA ARG A 11 3.17 -24.55 -11.83
C ARG A 11 2.31 -23.28 -11.67
N ARG A 12 1.18 -23.26 -12.39
CA ARG A 12 0.22 -22.15 -12.41
C ARG A 12 -0.43 -21.89 -11.04
N VAL A 13 -0.74 -22.95 -10.29
CA VAL A 13 -1.37 -22.81 -8.96
C VAL A 13 -0.40 -22.24 -7.92
N LEU A 14 0.86 -22.71 -7.90
CA LEU A 14 1.84 -22.22 -6.93
C LEU A 14 2.22 -20.75 -7.20
N TYR A 15 2.56 -20.40 -8.45
CA TYR A 15 2.88 -19.02 -8.81
C TYR A 15 1.65 -18.11 -8.66
N GLY A 16 0.45 -18.59 -9.04
CA GLY A 16 -0.80 -17.87 -8.85
C GLY A 16 -1.07 -17.56 -7.38
N GLY A 17 -0.89 -18.54 -6.48
CA GLY A 17 -1.04 -18.34 -5.04
C GLY A 17 -0.08 -17.30 -4.46
N VAL A 18 1.19 -17.34 -4.86
CA VAL A 18 2.20 -16.35 -4.43
C VAL A 18 1.86 -14.96 -4.91
N ILE A 19 1.44 -14.81 -6.18
CA ILE A 19 1.05 -13.51 -6.76
C ILE A 19 -0.20 -12.96 -6.05
N ILE A 20 -1.22 -13.78 -5.81
CA ILE A 20 -2.45 -13.35 -5.11
C ILE A 20 -2.13 -12.89 -3.69
N LEU A 21 -1.34 -13.67 -2.95
CA LEU A 21 -0.95 -13.31 -1.59
C LEU A 21 -0.13 -12.00 -1.58
N TRP A 22 0.82 -11.87 -2.50
CA TRP A 22 1.61 -10.65 -2.64
C TRP A 22 0.73 -9.43 -2.98
N LEU A 23 -0.22 -9.57 -3.92
CA LEU A 23 -1.17 -8.50 -4.26
C LEU A 23 -2.01 -8.10 -3.05
N ALA A 24 -2.52 -9.07 -2.29
CA ALA A 24 -3.33 -8.81 -1.11
C ALA A 24 -2.54 -8.05 -0.04
N VAL A 25 -1.30 -8.47 0.26
CA VAL A 25 -0.42 -7.80 1.23
C VAL A 25 -0.05 -6.40 0.75
N THR A 26 0.29 -6.24 -0.52
CA THR A 26 0.63 -4.93 -1.09
C THR A 26 -0.56 -3.99 -1.04
N ALA A 27 -1.75 -4.43 -1.46
CA ALA A 27 -2.97 -3.64 -1.41
C ALA A 27 -3.33 -3.22 0.04
N ALA A 28 -3.20 -4.15 1.00
CA ALA A 28 -3.43 -3.84 2.42
C ALA A 28 -2.43 -2.79 2.94
N THR A 29 -1.15 -2.89 2.58
CA THR A 29 -0.11 -1.92 2.97
C THR A 29 -0.41 -0.53 2.39
N PHE A 30 -0.79 -0.45 1.11
CA PHE A 30 -1.20 0.82 0.49
C PHE A 30 -2.45 1.40 1.17
N ALA A 31 -3.47 0.59 1.43
CA ALA A 31 -4.70 1.03 2.09
C ALA A 31 -4.44 1.57 3.51
N LEU A 32 -3.61 0.89 4.29
CA LEU A 32 -3.22 1.32 5.63
C LEU A 32 -2.44 2.64 5.59
N TYR A 33 -1.46 2.74 4.69
CA TYR A 33 -0.68 3.97 4.53
C TYR A 33 -1.57 5.15 4.11
N LEU A 34 -2.45 4.96 3.12
CA LEU A 34 -3.36 5.99 2.64
C LEU A 34 -4.33 6.43 3.74
N SER A 35 -4.90 5.47 4.48
CA SER A 35 -5.78 5.76 5.62
C SER A 35 -5.08 6.59 6.69
N HIS A 36 -3.84 6.21 7.06
CA HIS A 36 -3.03 6.95 8.02
C HIS A 36 -2.72 8.37 7.54
N SER A 37 -2.30 8.54 6.28
CA SER A 37 -1.98 9.85 5.69
C SER A 37 -3.20 10.76 5.63
N LEU A 38 -4.37 10.23 5.27
CA LEU A 38 -5.62 10.99 5.26
C LEU A 38 -6.04 11.41 6.67
N GLN A 39 -5.90 10.54 7.66
CA GLN A 39 -6.19 10.85 9.05
C GLN A 39 -5.25 11.94 9.58
N SER A 40 -3.96 11.84 9.30
CA SER A 40 -2.97 12.85 9.66
C SER A 40 -3.28 14.21 9.02
N ALA A 41 -3.64 14.22 7.72
CA ALA A 41 -4.05 15.43 7.03
C ALA A 41 -5.30 16.07 7.65
N ARG A 42 -6.31 15.28 8.02
CA ARG A 42 -7.51 15.77 8.72
C ARG A 42 -7.18 16.40 10.07
N LEU A 43 -6.37 15.73 10.87
CA LEU A 43 -5.95 16.27 12.18
C LEU A 43 -5.18 17.60 12.02
N HIS A 44 -4.29 17.66 11.05
CA HIS A 44 -3.53 18.87 10.76
C HIS A 44 -4.44 20.01 10.28
N PHE A 45 -5.42 19.71 9.42
CA PHE A 45 -6.43 20.67 8.97
C PHE A 45 -7.24 21.24 10.14
N HIS A 46 -7.74 20.39 11.03
CA HIS A 46 -8.48 20.82 12.22
C HIS A 46 -7.61 21.66 13.15
N HIS A 47 -6.35 21.31 13.33
CA HIS A 47 -5.44 22.07 14.19
C HIS A 47 -5.21 23.50 13.66
N ILE A 48 -4.94 23.63 12.36
CA ILE A 48 -4.75 24.93 11.71
C ILE A 48 -6.04 25.77 11.82
N GLU A 49 -7.17 25.16 11.52
CA GLU A 49 -8.47 25.84 11.55
C GLU A 49 -8.82 26.29 12.96
N SER A 50 -8.66 25.44 13.98
CA SER A 50 -8.92 25.80 15.38
C SER A 50 -8.03 26.95 15.86
N ALA A 51 -6.74 26.93 15.51
CA ALA A 51 -5.82 28.00 15.86
C ALA A 51 -6.23 29.34 15.21
N ALA A 52 -6.66 29.31 13.95
CA ALA A 52 -7.16 30.51 13.25
C ALA A 52 -8.47 31.00 13.85
N TYR A 53 -9.38 30.05 14.13
CA TYR A 53 -10.66 30.35 14.78
C TYR A 53 -10.47 31.07 16.11
N GLU A 54 -9.64 30.57 17.01
CA GLU A 54 -9.37 31.15 18.31
C GLU A 54 -8.78 32.56 18.20
N GLN A 55 -7.80 32.76 17.28
CA GLN A 55 -7.21 34.08 17.07
C GLN A 55 -8.25 35.10 16.59
N ILE A 56 -9.09 34.71 15.62
CA ILE A 56 -10.12 35.63 15.08
C ILE A 56 -11.19 35.89 16.13
N ALA A 57 -11.70 34.84 16.79
CA ALA A 57 -12.71 34.96 17.84
C ALA A 57 -12.23 35.90 18.97
N HIS A 58 -10.98 35.77 19.41
CA HIS A 58 -10.39 36.67 20.39
C HIS A 58 -10.39 38.14 19.93
N LYS A 59 -9.99 38.40 18.67
CA LYS A 59 -10.00 39.76 18.12
C LYS A 59 -11.40 40.36 18.09
N LEU A 60 -12.43 39.57 17.76
CA LEU A 60 -13.82 40.04 17.75
C LEU A 60 -14.33 40.38 19.15
N VAL A 61 -14.08 39.50 20.12
CA VAL A 61 -14.48 39.73 21.53
C VAL A 61 -13.78 40.94 22.10
N VAL A 62 -12.50 41.14 21.79
CA VAL A 62 -11.77 42.36 22.21
C VAL A 62 -12.39 43.61 21.60
N ALA A 63 -12.76 43.57 20.31
CA ALA A 63 -13.39 44.72 19.66
C ALA A 63 -14.75 45.11 20.32
N GLU A 64 -15.57 44.12 20.68
CA GLU A 64 -16.82 44.30 21.41
C GLU A 64 -16.57 44.89 22.81
N THR A 65 -15.60 44.31 23.54
CA THR A 65 -15.22 44.81 24.87
C THR A 65 -14.72 46.25 24.84
N VAL A 66 -13.93 46.58 23.82
CA VAL A 66 -13.44 47.97 23.62
C VAL A 66 -14.58 48.91 23.29
N LEU A 67 -15.53 48.47 22.46
CA LEU A 67 -16.70 49.28 22.14
C LEU A 67 -17.55 49.56 23.39
N ASP A 68 -17.84 48.52 24.19
CA ASP A 68 -18.57 48.66 25.45
C ASP A 68 -17.86 49.61 26.42
N GLY A 69 -16.55 49.46 26.57
CA GLY A 69 -15.72 50.33 27.42
C GLY A 69 -15.70 51.78 26.93
N PHE A 70 -15.65 51.96 25.60
CA PHE A 70 -15.67 53.31 25.00
C PHE A 70 -17.03 53.97 25.11
N ALA A 71 -18.13 53.22 25.00
CA ALA A 71 -19.48 53.73 25.26
C ALA A 71 -19.66 54.11 26.73
N ALA A 72 -19.23 53.24 27.66
CA ALA A 72 -19.30 53.54 29.09
C ALA A 72 -18.51 54.80 29.46
N PHE A 73 -17.35 55.01 28.82
CA PHE A 73 -16.55 56.22 29.02
C PHE A 73 -17.29 57.53 28.65
N HIS A 74 -18.24 57.47 27.70
CA HIS A 74 -19.02 58.63 27.24
C HIS A 74 -20.41 58.71 27.89
N ASN A 75 -20.78 57.73 28.77
CA ASN A 75 -22.11 57.72 29.39
C ASN A 75 -22.43 58.95 30.29
N ASP A 76 -21.41 59.53 30.97
CA ASP A 76 -21.60 60.64 31.91
C ASP A 76 -21.34 62.00 31.29
N SER A 77 -21.01 62.08 30.01
CA SER A 77 -20.56 63.28 29.36
C SER A 77 -21.61 63.80 28.39
N GLN A 78 -22.34 64.85 28.72
CA GLN A 78 -23.16 65.60 27.75
C GLN A 78 -22.29 66.30 26.69
N ASP A 79 -21.03 66.61 27.04
CA ASP A 79 -20.06 67.23 26.14
C ASP A 79 -18.84 66.30 25.93
N ILE A 80 -18.47 66.14 24.66
CA ILE A 80 -17.25 65.37 24.29
C ILE A 80 -16.04 66.25 24.65
N VAL A 81 -15.25 65.82 25.64
CA VAL A 81 -13.95 66.39 25.95
C VAL A 81 -12.86 65.79 25.11
N PRO A 82 -12.45 66.37 23.98
CA PRO A 82 -11.57 65.70 23.00
C PRO A 82 -10.24 65.24 23.59
N SER A 83 -9.69 65.89 24.58
CA SER A 83 -8.41 65.54 25.20
C SER A 83 -8.48 64.23 26.04
N ARG A 84 -9.61 64.02 26.75
CA ARG A 84 -9.83 62.76 27.54
C ARG A 84 -10.09 61.57 26.62
N SER A 85 -10.99 61.73 25.64
CA SER A 85 -11.30 60.75 24.65
C SER A 85 -10.06 60.35 23.87
N ARG A 86 -9.20 61.27 23.49
CA ARG A 86 -7.93 60.99 22.78
C ARG A 86 -6.95 60.22 23.63
N ARG A 87 -6.81 60.47 24.90
CA ARG A 87 -5.94 59.74 25.81
C ARG A 87 -6.41 58.28 25.94
N TYR A 88 -7.70 58.06 26.16
CA TYR A 88 -8.30 56.75 26.23
C TYR A 88 -8.09 55.99 24.90
N ALA A 89 -8.47 56.58 23.79
CA ALA A 89 -8.38 55.97 22.47
C ALA A 89 -6.94 55.55 22.13
N ARG A 90 -5.94 56.42 22.40
CA ARG A 90 -4.53 56.07 22.15
C ARG A 90 -4.05 54.88 22.97
N GLN A 91 -4.43 54.76 24.23
CA GLN A 91 -4.09 53.64 25.08
C GLN A 91 -4.68 52.34 24.55
N VAL A 92 -5.94 52.35 24.11
CA VAL A 92 -6.63 51.21 23.53
C VAL A 92 -5.99 50.78 22.21
N LEU A 93 -5.75 51.71 21.30
CA LEU A 93 -5.18 51.43 19.98
C LEU A 93 -3.74 50.91 20.05
N GLN A 94 -2.94 51.39 21.02
CA GLN A 94 -1.61 50.83 21.28
C GLN A 94 -1.66 49.37 21.77
N ARG A 95 -2.67 49.03 22.56
CA ARG A 95 -2.83 47.70 23.13
C ARG A 95 -3.45 46.70 22.16
N PHE A 96 -4.31 47.16 21.28
CA PHE A 96 -5.10 46.35 20.36
C PHE A 96 -4.91 46.82 18.90
N PRO A 97 -3.81 46.46 18.25
CA PRO A 97 -3.45 46.96 16.92
C PRO A 97 -4.37 46.50 15.78
N HIS A 98 -5.25 45.50 16.01
CA HIS A 98 -6.28 45.11 15.05
C HIS A 98 -7.43 46.09 14.96
N ILE A 99 -7.63 46.97 15.96
CA ILE A 99 -8.57 48.06 15.92
C ILE A 99 -7.89 49.22 15.19
N TYR A 100 -8.55 49.71 14.15
CA TYR A 100 -8.00 50.80 13.32
C TYR A 100 -8.25 52.18 13.93
N ALA A 101 -9.52 52.44 14.33
CA ALA A 101 -9.88 53.75 14.89
C ALA A 101 -11.04 53.63 15.86
N LEU A 102 -11.12 54.61 16.76
CA LEU A 102 -12.28 54.88 17.61
C LEU A 102 -12.91 56.18 17.18
N GLU A 103 -14.23 56.20 16.97
CA GLU A 103 -14.99 57.35 16.50
C GLU A 103 -16.19 57.64 17.41
N VAL A 104 -16.59 58.93 17.46
CA VAL A 104 -17.82 59.34 18.09
C VAL A 104 -18.64 60.11 17.06
N VAL A 105 -19.90 59.74 16.95
CA VAL A 105 -20.89 60.38 16.07
C VAL A 105 -21.98 60.99 16.91
N GLN A 106 -22.31 62.24 16.64
CA GLN A 106 -23.33 63.01 17.39
C GLN A 106 -24.53 63.30 16.49
N ARG A 107 -25.76 63.06 16.98
CA ARG A 107 -26.97 63.48 16.31
C ARG A 107 -27.16 65.02 16.56
N VAL A 108 -27.36 65.75 15.50
CA VAL A 108 -27.58 67.20 15.57
C VAL A 108 -28.71 67.63 14.64
N SER A 109 -29.58 68.50 15.08
CA SER A 109 -30.58 69.13 14.23
C SER A 109 -29.95 70.27 13.36
N PRO A 110 -30.54 70.65 12.21
CA PRO A 110 -30.04 71.71 11.36
C PRO A 110 -29.82 73.05 12.13
N ALA A 111 -30.66 73.33 13.14
CA ALA A 111 -30.55 74.53 13.96
C ALA A 111 -29.31 74.50 14.89
N GLU A 112 -28.83 73.31 15.28
CA GLU A 112 -27.68 73.13 16.19
C GLU A 112 -26.34 73.13 15.47
N VAL A 113 -26.33 72.92 14.13
CA VAL A 113 -25.09 72.84 13.33
C VAL A 113 -24.14 73.98 13.52
N PRO A 114 -24.60 75.29 13.45
CA PRO A 114 -23.68 76.43 13.64
C PRO A 114 -23.03 76.47 15.03
N GLY A 115 -23.77 76.04 16.05
CA GLY A 115 -23.27 75.93 17.42
C GLY A 115 -22.25 74.81 17.59
N LEU A 116 -22.48 73.63 16.95
CA LEU A 116 -21.52 72.55 16.93
C LEU A 116 -20.21 72.92 16.22
N GLU A 117 -20.32 73.57 15.04
CA GLU A 117 -19.12 73.99 14.29
C GLU A 117 -18.28 74.98 15.08
N LEU A 118 -18.94 75.94 15.79
CA LEU A 118 -18.25 76.89 16.63
C LEU A 118 -17.51 76.21 17.79
N ARG A 119 -18.17 75.29 18.51
CA ARG A 119 -17.56 74.54 19.61
C ARG A 119 -16.36 73.67 19.12
N MET A 120 -16.50 73.01 17.99
CA MET A 120 -15.44 72.19 17.46
C MET A 120 -14.23 73.01 17.00
N ARG A 121 -14.44 74.15 16.40
CA ARG A 121 -13.35 75.12 16.06
C ARG A 121 -12.64 75.64 17.31
N ALA A 122 -13.40 75.99 18.37
CA ALA A 122 -12.83 76.36 19.65
C ALA A 122 -12.06 75.27 20.36
N ALA A 123 -12.43 73.97 20.12
CA ALA A 123 -11.74 72.80 20.62
C ALA A 123 -10.46 72.46 19.83
N GLY A 124 -10.07 73.27 18.84
CA GLY A 124 -8.82 73.12 18.08
C GLY A 124 -8.97 72.53 16.68
N PHE A 125 -10.18 72.26 16.19
CA PHE A 125 -10.45 71.82 14.83
C PHE A 125 -10.85 72.95 13.92
N ALA A 126 -9.89 73.82 13.58
CA ALA A 126 -10.15 75.12 12.89
C ALA A 126 -10.92 74.99 11.57
N GLY A 127 -10.75 73.87 10.85
CA GLY A 127 -11.43 73.55 9.59
C GLY A 127 -12.73 72.80 9.73
N PHE A 128 -13.26 72.57 10.94
CA PHE A 128 -14.44 71.75 11.15
C PHE A 128 -15.68 72.31 10.46
N ARG A 129 -16.24 71.53 9.54
CA ARG A 129 -17.53 71.81 8.88
C ARG A 129 -18.21 70.48 8.60
N LEU A 130 -19.54 70.46 8.60
CA LEU A 130 -20.29 69.28 8.16
C LEU A 130 -20.15 69.14 6.65
N HIS A 131 -19.86 67.93 6.21
CA HIS A 131 -19.70 67.57 4.79
C HIS A 131 -20.10 66.14 4.51
N SER A 132 -20.53 65.85 3.26
CA SER A 132 -20.79 64.50 2.77
C SER A 132 -19.49 63.85 2.23
N ARG A 133 -19.47 62.55 2.14
CA ARG A 133 -18.29 61.76 1.71
C ARG A 133 -17.77 62.14 0.31
N HIS A 134 -18.63 62.60 -0.58
CA HIS A 134 -18.28 62.89 -1.98
C HIS A 134 -18.38 64.38 -2.33
N GLY A 135 -18.41 65.26 -1.36
CA GLY A 135 -18.56 66.71 -1.60
C GLY A 135 -19.93 67.10 -2.19
N GLN A 136 -20.89 66.16 -2.13
CA GLN A 136 -22.27 66.43 -2.56
C GLN A 136 -22.95 67.47 -1.61
N ALA A 137 -23.94 68.15 -2.12
CA ALA A 137 -24.77 69.06 -1.29
C ALA A 137 -25.37 68.25 -0.12
N MET A 138 -25.38 68.81 1.07
CA MET A 138 -25.95 68.18 2.24
C MET A 138 -27.44 67.88 1.99
N PRO A 139 -27.88 66.60 2.20
CA PRO A 139 -29.29 66.28 2.06
C PRO A 139 -30.11 67.01 3.11
N VAL A 140 -31.30 67.50 2.76
CA VAL A 140 -32.22 68.09 3.75
C VAL A 140 -32.79 66.96 4.60
N GLN A 141 -32.34 66.88 5.84
CA GLN A 141 -32.74 65.87 6.81
C GLN A 141 -33.11 66.48 8.14
N PRO A 142 -34.03 65.89 8.93
CA PRO A 142 -34.39 66.36 10.29
C PRO A 142 -33.19 66.38 11.23
N TYR A 143 -32.27 65.46 11.07
CA TYR A 143 -31.05 65.32 11.87
C TYR A 143 -29.86 64.87 11.01
N TYR A 144 -28.69 65.36 11.38
CA TYR A 144 -27.39 64.97 10.83
C TYR A 144 -26.60 64.20 11.86
N TYR A 145 -25.69 63.35 11.37
CA TYR A 145 -24.84 62.44 12.19
C TYR A 145 -23.36 62.69 11.85
N PRO A 146 -22.77 63.86 12.20
CA PRO A 146 -21.36 64.08 11.92
C PRO A 146 -20.45 63.35 12.87
N VAL A 147 -19.29 62.93 12.38
CA VAL A 147 -18.16 62.45 13.19
C VAL A 147 -17.59 63.66 13.93
N VAL A 148 -17.68 63.66 15.27
CA VAL A 148 -17.20 64.70 16.15
C VAL A 148 -15.91 64.39 16.90
N PHE A 149 -15.51 63.10 16.86
CA PHE A 149 -14.24 62.65 17.38
C PHE A 149 -13.77 61.44 16.55
N ALA A 150 -12.46 61.37 16.25
CA ALA A 150 -11.79 60.22 15.69
C ALA A 150 -10.35 60.15 16.20
N GLU A 151 -9.88 58.98 16.53
CA GLU A 151 -8.47 58.72 16.87
C GLU A 151 -8.06 57.34 16.28
N PRO A 152 -6.94 57.19 15.56
CA PRO A 152 -6.01 58.27 15.21
C PRO A 152 -6.64 59.25 14.21
N LEU A 153 -6.23 60.48 14.30
CA LEU A 153 -6.59 61.45 13.26
C LEU A 153 -5.75 61.14 12.01
N PRO A 154 -6.39 60.88 10.86
CA PRO A 154 -5.65 60.68 9.62
C PRO A 154 -4.94 61.96 9.18
N PRO A 155 -3.95 61.89 8.29
CA PRO A 155 -3.26 63.10 7.78
C PRO A 155 -4.20 64.13 7.17
N ARG A 156 -5.33 63.69 6.63
CA ARG A 156 -6.44 64.50 6.11
C ARG A 156 -7.62 64.47 7.08
N PHE A 157 -7.37 64.87 8.32
CA PHE A 157 -8.39 64.85 9.38
C PHE A 157 -9.63 65.71 9.05
N ASP A 158 -9.50 66.71 8.20
CA ASP A 158 -10.57 67.52 7.64
C ASP A 158 -11.60 66.77 6.83
N GLN A 159 -11.21 65.60 6.28
CA GLN A 159 -12.11 64.72 5.54
C GLN A 159 -12.88 63.75 6.44
N VAL A 160 -12.45 63.53 7.68
CA VAL A 160 -13.13 62.60 8.64
C VAL A 160 -13.93 63.42 9.65
N MET A 161 -13.36 64.48 10.17
CA MET A 161 -14.03 65.32 11.16
C MET A 161 -15.13 66.15 10.50
N GLY A 162 -16.37 65.99 10.94
CA GLY A 162 -17.56 66.59 10.34
C GLY A 162 -18.18 65.79 9.19
N LEU A 163 -17.58 64.61 8.83
CA LEU A 163 -18.16 63.71 7.86
C LEU A 163 -19.52 63.19 8.34
N LEU A 164 -20.53 63.30 7.49
CA LEU A 164 -21.86 62.78 7.76
C LEU A 164 -21.89 61.29 7.58
N VAL A 165 -22.28 60.58 8.64
CA VAL A 165 -22.50 59.16 8.65
C VAL A 165 -23.95 58.86 8.27
N ASP A 166 -24.18 57.90 7.37
CA ASP A 166 -25.54 57.48 7.04
C ASP A 166 -26.17 56.71 8.22
N TYR A 167 -27.32 57.23 8.69
CA TYR A 167 -28.01 56.63 9.83
C TYR A 167 -28.44 55.21 9.56
N GLN A 168 -29.04 54.93 8.41
CA GLN A 168 -29.57 53.63 8.08
C GLN A 168 -28.46 52.56 7.93
N GLN A 169 -27.36 52.94 7.31
CA GLN A 169 -26.25 52.04 7.05
C GLN A 169 -25.41 51.75 8.30
N PHE A 170 -25.19 52.74 9.18
CA PHE A 170 -24.21 52.61 10.25
C PHE A 170 -24.81 52.67 11.67
N LEU A 171 -25.95 53.32 11.86
CA LEU A 171 -26.47 53.65 13.18
C LEU A 171 -27.85 53.04 13.50
N ALA A 172 -28.71 52.85 12.52
CA ALA A 172 -30.06 52.32 12.76
C ALA A 172 -30.05 50.87 13.30
N PRO A 173 -30.88 50.47 14.27
CA PRO A 173 -30.92 49.11 14.80
C PRO A 173 -31.29 48.11 13.73
N ALA A 174 -30.67 46.93 13.74
CA ALA A 174 -30.96 45.88 12.78
C ALA A 174 -32.41 45.36 12.93
N PRO A 175 -33.15 45.15 11.83
CA PRO A 175 -34.50 44.63 11.91
C PRO A 175 -34.53 43.26 12.61
N GLY A 176 -35.39 43.09 13.62
CA GLY A 176 -35.61 41.80 14.28
C GLY A 176 -34.72 41.45 15.49
N LEU A 177 -33.68 42.23 15.79
CA LEU A 177 -32.88 42.06 17.01
C LEU A 177 -33.48 42.86 18.18
N ARG A 178 -33.99 42.18 19.22
CA ARG A 178 -34.48 42.75 20.46
C ARG A 178 -33.60 42.32 21.63
N GLY A 179 -33.23 43.24 22.52
CA GLY A 179 -32.44 42.98 23.72
C GLY A 179 -31.05 43.60 23.68
N ALA A 180 -30.16 43.25 24.62
CA ALA A 180 -28.81 43.85 24.74
C ALA A 180 -27.95 43.70 23.46
N ALA A 181 -28.17 42.62 22.68
CA ALA A 181 -27.55 42.44 21.35
C ALA A 181 -28.11 43.39 20.28
N GLY A 182 -29.29 43.99 20.50
CA GLY A 182 -29.90 44.96 19.57
C GLY A 182 -29.35 46.39 19.67
N GLU A 183 -28.51 46.68 20.65
CA GLU A 183 -27.86 47.97 20.82
C GLU A 183 -26.61 48.11 19.93
N HIS A 184 -25.95 47.00 19.58
CA HIS A 184 -24.78 46.99 18.72
C HIS A 184 -25.15 46.92 17.25
N ARG A 185 -24.38 47.59 16.42
CA ARG A 185 -24.56 47.64 14.98
C ARG A 185 -23.28 47.25 14.28
N LEU A 186 -23.38 46.33 13.35
CA LEU A 186 -22.32 45.99 12.44
C LEU A 186 -22.62 46.60 11.06
N SER A 187 -21.72 47.38 10.53
CA SER A 187 -21.86 47.87 9.15
C SER A 187 -21.45 46.81 8.12
N ALA A 188 -21.96 46.92 6.91
CA ALA A 188 -21.33 46.28 5.77
C ALA A 188 -19.87 46.74 5.62
N PRO A 189 -18.98 45.93 5.05
CA PRO A 189 -17.62 46.35 4.74
C PRO A 189 -17.61 47.55 3.78
N PHE A 190 -16.82 48.56 4.10
CA PHE A 190 -16.68 49.75 3.28
C PHE A 190 -15.21 50.13 3.09
N GLN A 191 -14.92 50.86 2.04
CA GLN A 191 -13.57 51.33 1.78
C GLN A 191 -13.25 52.58 2.61
N LEU A 192 -12.16 52.57 3.36
CA LEU A 192 -11.66 53.75 4.07
C LEU A 192 -11.17 54.83 3.08
N LEU A 193 -11.08 56.08 3.53
CA LEU A 193 -10.52 57.17 2.72
C LEU A 193 -9.06 56.90 2.30
N GLU A 194 -8.35 56.12 3.07
CA GLU A 194 -6.96 55.68 2.82
C GLU A 194 -6.85 54.41 1.93
N GLY A 195 -7.96 53.85 1.51
CA GLY A 195 -8.01 52.74 0.55
C GLY A 195 -8.32 51.33 1.08
N PRO A 196 -7.89 50.88 2.28
CA PRO A 196 -8.20 49.53 2.75
C PRO A 196 -9.68 49.34 3.11
N MET A 197 -10.17 48.10 3.01
CA MET A 197 -11.52 47.75 3.45
C MET A 197 -11.58 47.68 4.98
N ALA A 198 -12.68 48.18 5.55
CA ALA A 198 -12.97 48.13 6.97
C ALA A 198 -14.48 47.90 7.19
N TYR A 199 -14.86 47.63 8.42
CA TYR A 199 -16.23 47.66 8.89
C TYR A 199 -16.27 48.41 10.23
N ALA A 200 -17.42 48.94 10.56
CA ALA A 200 -17.67 49.64 11.81
C ALA A 200 -18.55 48.80 12.73
N LEU A 201 -18.15 48.70 13.98
CA LEU A 201 -18.97 48.19 15.06
C LEU A 201 -19.39 49.39 15.92
N THR A 202 -20.69 49.66 16.00
CA THR A 202 -21.24 50.89 16.58
C THR A 202 -22.28 50.58 17.64
N GLN A 203 -22.31 51.37 18.70
CA GLN A 203 -23.40 51.32 19.68
C GLN A 203 -23.76 52.74 20.18
N PRO A 204 -24.99 52.95 20.70
CA PRO A 204 -25.37 54.17 21.36
C PRO A 204 -24.51 54.39 22.61
N ALA A 205 -24.14 55.65 22.87
CA ALA A 205 -23.47 56.09 24.09
C ALA A 205 -24.26 57.24 24.76
N GLY A 206 -24.01 57.43 26.05
CA GLY A 206 -24.76 58.37 26.84
C GLY A 206 -25.98 57.75 27.53
N LEU A 207 -26.07 57.88 28.84
CA LEU A 207 -27.21 57.51 29.69
C LEU A 207 -27.45 56.04 29.99
N GLY A 208 -26.42 55.21 30.01
CA GLY A 208 -26.56 53.79 30.32
C GLY A 208 -27.31 53.03 29.22
N ARG A 209 -27.46 51.69 29.42
CA ARG A 209 -28.21 50.82 28.50
C ARG A 209 -29.73 51.05 28.60
N ARG A 210 -30.22 52.25 28.25
CA ARG A 210 -31.63 52.55 28.27
C ARG A 210 -32.26 52.43 26.88
N LEU A 211 -33.51 52.01 26.85
CA LEU A 211 -34.33 52.08 25.64
C LEU A 211 -34.61 53.54 25.29
N PRO A 212 -34.79 53.89 24.00
CA PRO A 212 -35.20 55.22 23.57
C PRO A 212 -36.43 55.67 24.32
N GLN A 213 -36.34 56.82 24.99
CA GLN A 213 -37.41 57.35 25.90
C GLN A 213 -38.43 58.21 25.21
N ASP A 214 -37.99 58.96 24.20
CA ASP A 214 -38.89 59.90 23.49
C ASP A 214 -39.14 59.49 22.04
N GLN A 215 -40.07 60.15 21.36
CA GLN A 215 -40.40 59.85 19.96
C GLN A 215 -39.25 60.18 19.02
N VAL A 216 -38.42 61.15 19.34
CA VAL A 216 -37.25 61.57 18.56
C VAL A 216 -36.16 60.49 18.61
N GLU A 217 -35.86 59.99 19.82
CA GLU A 217 -34.91 58.93 20.00
C GLU A 217 -35.35 57.66 19.28
N ARG A 218 -36.65 57.33 19.31
CA ARG A 218 -37.23 56.17 18.60
C ARG A 218 -37.18 56.28 17.08
N GLN A 219 -37.36 57.48 16.54
CA GLN A 219 -37.43 57.74 15.12
C GLN A 219 -36.07 58.09 14.51
N PHE A 220 -35.22 58.84 15.21
CA PHE A 220 -33.95 59.35 14.71
C PHE A 220 -32.73 58.90 15.49
N GLY A 221 -32.88 57.95 16.38
CA GLY A 221 -31.79 57.35 17.16
C GLY A 221 -31.33 58.17 18.37
N MET A 222 -30.34 57.64 19.06
CA MET A 222 -29.77 58.22 20.28
C MET A 222 -28.93 59.46 19.97
N PRO A 223 -28.72 60.36 20.99
CA PRO A 223 -27.94 61.62 20.81
C PRO A 223 -26.47 61.35 20.43
N LEU A 224 -25.90 60.29 20.91
CA LEU A 224 -24.49 59.97 20.74
C LEU A 224 -24.30 58.52 20.38
N TYR A 225 -23.37 58.23 19.47
CA TYR A 225 -22.92 56.90 19.10
C TYR A 225 -21.41 56.82 19.17
N VAL A 226 -20.90 55.69 19.59
CA VAL A 226 -19.49 55.34 19.52
C VAL A 226 -19.26 54.21 18.54
N SER A 227 -18.15 54.26 17.84
CA SER A 227 -17.80 53.28 16.83
C SER A 227 -16.36 52.81 16.98
N VAL A 228 -16.16 51.54 16.75
CA VAL A 228 -14.85 50.91 16.58
C VAL A 228 -14.71 50.49 15.12
N LEU A 229 -13.73 51.03 14.43
CA LEU A 229 -13.41 50.69 13.04
C LEU A 229 -12.34 49.59 13.02
N ILE A 230 -12.58 48.53 12.24
CA ILE A 230 -11.72 47.39 12.15
C ILE A 230 -11.38 47.14 10.68
N LYS A 231 -10.08 47.17 10.33
CA LYS A 231 -9.65 46.80 8.99
C LYS A 231 -9.84 45.29 8.79
N THR A 232 -10.43 44.88 7.67
CA THR A 232 -10.69 43.47 7.40
C THR A 232 -9.41 42.63 7.39
N ASP A 233 -8.32 43.21 6.87
CA ASP A 233 -7.00 42.55 6.84
C ASP A 233 -6.40 42.35 8.24
N SER A 234 -6.72 43.16 9.22
CA SER A 234 -6.22 43.02 10.60
C SER A 234 -6.81 41.81 11.33
N LEU A 235 -7.92 41.27 10.83
CA LEU A 235 -8.52 40.05 11.37
C LEU A 235 -7.78 38.81 10.92
N ARG A 236 -6.96 38.86 9.86
CA ARG A 236 -6.19 37.72 9.40
C ARG A 236 -5.42 37.08 10.55
N PRO A 237 -5.45 35.75 10.68
CA PRO A 237 -4.65 35.08 11.69
C PRO A 237 -3.16 35.26 11.39
N GLY A 238 -2.38 35.63 12.39
CA GLY A 238 -0.95 35.84 12.28
C GLY A 238 -0.16 34.55 12.58
N GLY A 239 0.98 34.37 11.90
CA GLY A 239 1.87 33.24 12.21
C GLY A 239 1.35 31.85 11.82
N ILE A 240 0.27 31.77 11.05
CA ILE A 240 -0.27 30.51 10.53
C ILE A 240 0.14 30.37 9.08
N GLU A 241 1.03 29.39 8.80
CA GLU A 241 1.39 29.03 7.44
C GLU A 241 0.37 28.03 6.90
N LEU A 242 -0.31 28.38 5.82
CA LEU A 242 -1.27 27.51 5.18
C LEU A 242 -0.56 26.55 4.23
N PRO A 243 -0.84 25.22 4.33
CA PRO A 243 -0.35 24.24 3.38
C PRO A 243 -0.81 24.56 1.95
N GLN A 244 -0.05 24.10 0.96
CA GLN A 244 -0.44 24.24 -0.44
C GLN A 244 -1.83 23.65 -0.71
N GLY A 245 -2.66 24.39 -1.43
CA GLY A 245 -4.04 24.01 -1.74
C GLY A 245 -5.03 24.23 -0.60
N MET A 246 -4.60 24.84 0.50
CA MET A 246 -5.50 25.27 1.56
C MET A 246 -5.86 26.75 1.37
N THR A 247 -7.15 27.05 1.51
CA THR A 247 -7.69 28.41 1.51
C THR A 247 -8.55 28.61 2.76
N MET A 248 -8.55 29.82 3.26
CA MET A 248 -9.33 30.22 4.40
C MET A 248 -9.96 31.57 4.13
N SER A 249 -11.25 31.70 4.36
CA SER A 249 -11.98 32.97 4.17
C SER A 249 -12.91 33.23 5.33
N LEU A 250 -12.97 34.50 5.74
CA LEU A 250 -13.94 34.99 6.72
C LEU A 250 -15.09 35.68 5.97
N ARG A 251 -16.32 35.23 6.23
CA ARG A 251 -17.51 35.73 5.55
C ARG A 251 -18.57 36.14 6.55
N HIS A 252 -19.44 37.07 6.16
CA HIS A 252 -20.64 37.39 6.91
C HIS A 252 -21.64 36.21 6.83
N ALA A 253 -22.30 35.85 7.93
CA ALA A 253 -23.22 34.72 7.99
C ALA A 253 -24.51 34.88 7.18
N ALA A 254 -24.95 36.13 6.98
CA ALA A 254 -26.07 36.48 6.12
C ALA A 254 -25.59 37.51 5.08
N PRO A 255 -25.06 37.08 3.94
CA PRO A 255 -24.66 38.01 2.88
C PRO A 255 -25.92 38.62 2.25
N ASP A 256 -25.93 39.94 2.12
CA ASP A 256 -26.93 40.59 1.31
C ASP A 256 -26.68 40.23 -0.17
N PRO A 257 -27.66 39.66 -0.88
CA PRO A 257 -27.45 39.18 -2.26
C PRO A 257 -27.02 40.32 -3.23
N GLU A 258 -27.31 41.55 -2.90
CA GLU A 258 -27.03 42.71 -3.76
C GLU A 258 -25.61 43.31 -3.59
N GLU A 259 -24.90 43.01 -2.50
CA GLU A 259 -23.59 43.59 -2.20
C GLU A 259 -22.40 42.60 -2.33
N GLY A 260 -22.38 41.74 -3.32
CA GLY A 260 -21.16 41.01 -3.72
C GLY A 260 -20.49 40.14 -2.64
N GLY A 261 -21.30 39.41 -1.85
CA GLY A 261 -20.87 38.18 -1.17
C GLY A 261 -20.07 38.29 0.11
N GLY A 262 -20.13 39.41 0.86
CA GLY A 262 -19.76 39.49 2.31
C GLY A 262 -18.41 38.87 2.74
N VAL A 263 -17.41 38.75 1.86
CA VAL A 263 -16.07 38.22 2.19
C VAL A 263 -15.23 39.35 2.80
N LEU A 264 -14.82 39.21 4.07
CA LEU A 264 -13.96 40.16 4.74
C LEU A 264 -12.50 39.99 4.32
N PHE A 265 -12.02 38.74 4.30
CA PHE A 265 -10.71 38.43 3.76
C PHE A 265 -10.68 37.00 3.21
N SER A 266 -9.71 36.73 2.36
CA SER A 266 -9.37 35.39 1.91
C SER A 266 -7.83 35.25 1.89
N ILE A 267 -7.33 34.13 2.40
CA ILE A 267 -5.90 33.80 2.43
C ILE A 267 -5.69 32.40 1.89
N GLY A 268 -4.51 32.13 1.36
CA GLY A 268 -4.11 30.82 0.84
C GLY A 268 -3.77 30.85 -0.64
N ALA A 269 -3.01 29.87 -1.09
CA ALA A 269 -2.60 29.72 -2.48
C ALA A 269 -3.67 28.95 -3.27
N GLY A 270 -3.96 29.46 -4.45
CA GLY A 270 -5.03 29.03 -5.33
C GLY A 270 -5.09 27.55 -5.69
N GLN A 271 -6.03 27.24 -6.55
CA GLN A 271 -6.43 25.88 -6.95
C GLN A 271 -5.26 25.04 -7.48
N ARG A 272 -5.19 23.79 -7.02
CA ARG A 272 -4.32 22.76 -7.60
C ARG A 272 -4.83 22.32 -8.97
N SER A 273 -3.95 21.67 -9.76
CA SER A 273 -4.25 21.17 -11.10
C SER A 273 -5.52 20.29 -11.13
N GLY A 274 -6.25 20.31 -12.25
CA GLY A 274 -7.51 19.59 -12.40
C GLY A 274 -7.43 18.07 -12.11
N LEU A 275 -6.26 17.44 -12.30
CA LEU A 275 -6.04 16.01 -11.98
C LEU A 275 -6.04 15.75 -10.46
N GLU A 276 -5.41 16.61 -9.68
CA GLU A 276 -5.39 16.44 -8.21
C GLU A 276 -6.77 16.65 -7.60
N SER A 277 -7.56 17.59 -8.11
CA SER A 277 -8.92 17.85 -7.61
C SER A 277 -9.88 16.69 -7.88
N TRP A 278 -9.60 15.86 -8.89
CA TRP A 278 -10.38 14.66 -9.21
C TRP A 278 -9.93 13.43 -8.40
N LEU A 279 -8.62 13.27 -8.18
CA LEU A 279 -8.05 12.09 -7.52
C LEU A 279 -8.11 12.14 -6.00
N PHE A 280 -8.01 13.35 -5.41
CA PHE A 280 -7.87 13.49 -3.97
C PHE A 280 -9.08 14.18 -3.35
N PRO A 281 -9.47 13.80 -2.12
CA PRO A 281 -10.59 14.43 -1.44
C PRO A 281 -10.26 15.86 -1.07
N ARG A 282 -11.32 16.68 -1.03
CA ARG A 282 -11.31 18.04 -0.50
C ARG A 282 -11.85 18.01 0.92
N LEU A 283 -11.11 18.59 1.86
CA LEU A 283 -11.55 18.81 3.22
C LEU A 283 -12.18 20.20 3.30
N THR A 284 -13.37 20.32 3.85
CA THR A 284 -14.08 21.59 4.03
C THR A 284 -14.60 21.68 5.46
N LEU A 285 -14.49 22.86 6.05
CA LEU A 285 -15.02 23.13 7.38
C LEU A 285 -15.59 24.54 7.40
N GLN A 286 -16.74 24.70 8.04
CA GLN A 286 -17.41 25.97 8.23
C GLN A 286 -17.78 26.11 9.69
N ASN A 287 -17.13 27.05 10.37
CA ASN A 287 -17.38 27.31 11.78
C ASN A 287 -17.91 28.73 11.96
N ARG A 288 -19.06 28.86 12.63
CA ARG A 288 -19.58 30.16 13.05
C ARG A 288 -18.77 30.66 14.23
N LEU A 289 -18.32 31.91 14.17
CA LEU A 289 -17.64 32.53 15.28
C LEU A 289 -18.62 32.86 16.41
N HIS A 290 -18.20 32.64 17.64
CA HIS A 290 -19.01 32.89 18.84
C HIS A 290 -19.01 34.41 19.13
N SER A 291 -19.80 35.14 18.40
CA SER A 291 -20.11 36.55 18.65
C SER A 291 -21.60 36.77 18.44
N ALA A 292 -22.25 37.38 19.38
CA ALA A 292 -23.66 37.76 19.26
C ALA A 292 -23.89 38.94 18.33
N VAL A 293 -22.87 39.76 18.15
CA VAL A 293 -22.92 41.02 17.44
C VAL A 293 -22.30 40.92 16.04
N GLN A 294 -21.27 40.11 15.90
CA GLN A 294 -20.51 39.94 14.66
C GLN A 294 -20.71 38.54 14.08
N PRO A 295 -21.77 38.30 13.31
CA PRO A 295 -22.13 36.97 12.81
C PRO A 295 -21.25 36.61 11.63
N PHE A 296 -20.01 36.25 11.91
CA PHE A 296 -19.06 35.79 10.90
C PHE A 296 -18.93 34.28 10.90
N VAL A 297 -18.59 33.77 9.72
CA VAL A 297 -18.31 32.34 9.48
C VAL A 297 -16.91 32.20 8.90
N LEU A 298 -16.10 31.42 9.57
CA LEU A 298 -14.80 31.00 9.04
C LEU A 298 -15.03 29.82 8.12
N HIS A 299 -14.66 29.98 6.86
CA HIS A 299 -14.74 28.93 5.85
C HIS A 299 -13.33 28.52 5.44
N SER A 300 -13.01 27.26 5.69
CA SER A 300 -11.71 26.67 5.41
C SER A 300 -11.86 25.51 4.44
N GLU A 301 -11.03 25.49 3.39
CA GLU A 301 -10.98 24.41 2.40
C GLU A 301 -9.54 23.98 2.19
N TRP A 302 -9.32 22.66 2.08
CA TRP A 302 -8.02 22.10 1.74
C TRP A 302 -8.15 21.03 0.69
N GLN A 303 -7.67 21.29 -0.51
CA GLN A 303 -7.53 20.32 -1.56
C GLN A 303 -6.25 19.51 -1.32
N LEU A 304 -6.38 18.23 -0.97
CA LEU A 304 -5.25 17.35 -0.81
C LEU A 304 -4.59 17.06 -2.18
N GLY A 305 -3.33 16.63 -2.16
CA GLY A 305 -2.59 16.32 -3.38
C GLY A 305 -1.40 15.40 -3.09
N TRP A 306 -0.61 15.08 -4.12
CA TRP A 306 0.54 14.17 -4.04
C TRP A 306 1.54 14.53 -2.94
N MET A 307 1.84 15.82 -2.79
CA MET A 307 2.77 16.30 -1.76
C MET A 307 2.24 16.07 -0.34
N THR A 308 0.93 16.20 -0.15
CA THR A 308 0.27 16.00 1.15
C THR A 308 0.27 14.52 1.55
N LEU A 309 0.12 13.61 0.58
CA LEU A 309 0.11 12.17 0.83
C LEU A 309 1.49 11.52 0.82
N GLY A 310 2.56 12.30 0.65
CA GLY A 310 3.92 11.79 0.71
C GLY A 310 4.24 10.80 -0.43
N TRP A 311 4.18 11.26 -1.68
CA TRP A 311 4.44 10.45 -2.87
C TRP A 311 5.76 9.65 -2.81
N GLN A 312 6.77 10.17 -2.10
CA GLN A 312 8.04 9.49 -1.88
C GLN A 312 7.89 8.18 -1.13
N MET A 313 7.04 8.16 -0.08
CA MET A 313 6.72 6.94 0.66
C MET A 313 5.90 5.95 -0.17
N LEU A 314 4.98 6.43 -0.99
CA LEU A 314 4.25 5.57 -1.94
C LEU A 314 5.19 4.93 -2.96
N ALA A 315 6.17 5.68 -3.47
CA ALA A 315 7.20 5.15 -4.36
C ALA A 315 8.09 4.12 -3.64
N ALA A 316 8.51 4.39 -2.40
CA ALA A 316 9.31 3.47 -1.60
C ALA A 316 8.55 2.15 -1.32
N ILE A 317 7.27 2.22 -0.94
CA ILE A 317 6.42 1.04 -0.76
C ILE A 317 6.30 0.24 -2.06
N SER A 318 6.13 0.91 -3.20
CA SER A 318 6.05 0.27 -4.52
C SER A 318 7.34 -0.46 -4.87
N LEU A 319 8.49 0.19 -4.70
CA LEU A 319 9.81 -0.40 -4.97
C LEU A 319 10.07 -1.62 -4.08
N LEU A 320 9.80 -1.50 -2.78
CA LEU A 320 9.93 -2.61 -1.83
C LEU A 320 9.00 -3.77 -2.18
N SER A 321 7.78 -3.48 -2.58
CA SER A 321 6.80 -4.48 -3.02
C SER A 321 7.28 -5.25 -4.25
N VAL A 322 7.79 -4.55 -5.28
CA VAL A 322 8.37 -5.20 -6.47
C VAL A 322 9.59 -6.05 -6.10
N PHE A 323 10.48 -5.53 -5.24
CA PHE A 323 11.65 -6.26 -4.77
C PHE A 323 11.26 -7.55 -4.04
N THR A 324 10.27 -7.49 -3.14
CA THR A 324 9.78 -8.69 -2.42
C THR A 324 9.17 -9.71 -3.37
N LEU A 325 8.42 -9.28 -4.40
CA LEU A 325 7.89 -10.18 -5.42
C LEU A 325 9.01 -10.90 -6.17
N LEU A 326 10.03 -10.17 -6.62
CA LEU A 326 11.18 -10.75 -7.31
C LEU A 326 11.91 -11.77 -6.43
N LEU A 327 12.13 -11.44 -5.16
CA LEU A 327 12.76 -12.34 -4.20
C LEU A 327 11.95 -13.63 -4.00
N LEU A 328 10.62 -13.50 -3.82
CA LEU A 328 9.73 -14.64 -3.69
C LEU A 328 9.74 -15.53 -4.94
N MET A 329 9.74 -14.93 -6.13
CA MET A 329 9.81 -15.68 -7.39
C MET A 329 11.14 -16.43 -7.52
N LEU A 330 12.25 -15.81 -7.16
CA LEU A 330 13.57 -16.47 -7.14
C LEU A 330 13.61 -17.63 -6.14
N LEU A 331 13.03 -17.44 -4.95
CA LEU A 331 12.95 -18.49 -3.93
C LEU A 331 12.14 -19.69 -4.42
N VAL A 332 10.96 -19.45 -5.00
CA VAL A 332 10.13 -20.51 -5.58
C VAL A 332 10.88 -21.26 -6.68
N GLN A 333 11.60 -20.56 -7.56
CA GLN A 333 12.42 -21.19 -8.60
C GLN A 333 13.54 -22.04 -8.00
N ARG A 334 14.22 -21.55 -6.95
CA ARG A 334 15.31 -22.26 -6.29
C ARG A 334 14.83 -23.55 -5.63
N VAL A 335 13.72 -23.49 -4.87
CA VAL A 335 13.13 -24.66 -4.22
C VAL A 335 12.75 -25.72 -5.26
N ARG A 336 12.11 -25.33 -6.36
CA ARG A 336 11.74 -26.28 -7.43
C ARG A 336 12.93 -26.92 -8.11
N ARG A 337 13.98 -26.16 -8.40
CA ARG A 337 15.21 -26.72 -8.98
C ARG A 337 15.83 -27.77 -8.04
N PHE A 338 15.73 -27.53 -6.74
CA PHE A 338 16.23 -28.47 -5.75
C PHE A 338 15.41 -29.77 -5.72
N GLU A 339 14.09 -29.70 -5.77
CA GLU A 339 13.20 -30.86 -5.82
C GLU A 339 13.44 -31.73 -7.08
N VAL A 340 13.53 -31.08 -8.25
CA VAL A 340 13.79 -31.82 -9.51
C VAL A 340 15.12 -32.57 -9.44
N ARG A 341 16.20 -31.93 -9.00
CA ARG A 341 17.52 -32.57 -8.86
C ARG A 341 17.52 -33.68 -7.83
N ARG A 342 16.70 -33.58 -6.78
CA ARG A 342 16.58 -34.64 -5.78
C ARG A 342 15.94 -35.90 -6.38
N VAL A 343 14.85 -35.76 -7.12
CA VAL A 343 14.17 -36.88 -7.77
C VAL A 343 15.08 -37.53 -8.82
N GLU A 344 15.81 -36.74 -9.62
CA GLU A 344 16.78 -37.27 -10.58
C GLU A 344 17.87 -38.11 -9.89
N ARG A 345 18.47 -37.63 -8.80
CA ARG A 345 19.48 -38.34 -8.02
C ARG A 345 18.94 -39.62 -7.38
N GLU A 346 17.71 -39.57 -6.84
CA GLU A 346 17.09 -40.77 -6.27
C GLU A 346 16.88 -41.85 -7.34
N SER A 347 16.51 -41.45 -8.57
CA SER A 347 16.36 -42.38 -9.70
C SER A 347 17.72 -42.98 -10.13
N GLU A 348 18.77 -42.15 -10.25
CA GLU A 348 20.11 -42.64 -10.59
C GLU A 348 20.66 -43.61 -9.53
N LEU A 349 20.49 -43.26 -8.24
CA LEU A 349 20.90 -44.14 -7.15
C LEU A 349 20.14 -45.49 -7.15
N TYR A 350 18.85 -45.44 -7.48
CA TYR A 350 18.04 -46.64 -7.59
C TYR A 350 18.52 -47.53 -8.75
N ASP A 351 18.80 -46.95 -9.93
CA ASP A 351 19.30 -47.67 -11.09
C ASP A 351 20.67 -48.34 -10.82
N LEU A 352 21.59 -47.61 -10.17
CA LEU A 352 22.88 -48.16 -9.73
C LEU A 352 22.73 -49.27 -8.69
N ALA A 353 21.72 -49.21 -7.84
CA ALA A 353 21.49 -50.22 -6.81
C ALA A 353 20.93 -51.55 -7.35
N ILE A 354 20.26 -51.54 -8.52
CA ILE A 354 19.59 -52.72 -9.07
C ILE A 354 20.24 -53.30 -10.31
N HIS A 355 21.14 -52.58 -10.97
CA HIS A 355 21.83 -53.03 -12.18
C HIS A 355 23.31 -53.35 -11.93
N ASP A 356 23.87 -54.28 -12.73
CA ASP A 356 25.30 -54.52 -12.84
C ASP A 356 25.94 -53.41 -13.71
N PRO A 357 26.95 -52.69 -13.20
CA PRO A 357 27.48 -51.50 -13.90
C PRO A 357 28.23 -51.85 -15.21
N LEU A 358 28.71 -53.09 -15.35
CA LEU A 358 29.44 -53.50 -16.55
C LEU A 358 28.50 -53.90 -17.69
N THR A 359 27.47 -54.68 -17.38
CA THR A 359 26.62 -55.32 -18.41
C THR A 359 25.27 -54.61 -18.56
N GLY A 360 24.86 -53.76 -17.60
CA GLY A 360 23.55 -53.13 -17.56
C GLY A 360 22.39 -54.15 -17.31
N LEU A 361 22.67 -55.40 -17.02
CA LEU A 361 21.70 -56.37 -16.56
C LEU A 361 21.33 -56.13 -15.11
N PHE A 362 20.28 -56.76 -14.61
CA PHE A 362 20.01 -56.71 -13.18
C PHE A 362 21.14 -57.35 -12.39
N ASN A 363 21.42 -56.84 -11.20
CA ASN A 363 22.40 -57.39 -10.29
C ASN A 363 21.79 -58.47 -9.38
N ARG A 364 22.62 -59.12 -8.57
CA ARG A 364 22.23 -60.15 -7.60
C ARG A 364 21.11 -59.66 -6.67
N TYR A 365 21.22 -58.44 -6.15
CA TYR A 365 20.24 -57.90 -5.23
C TYR A 365 18.83 -57.81 -5.84
N TYR A 366 18.71 -57.31 -7.06
CA TYR A 366 17.43 -57.25 -7.75
C TYR A 366 16.87 -58.62 -8.09
N LEU A 367 17.73 -59.55 -8.56
CA LEU A 367 17.32 -60.90 -8.86
C LEU A 367 16.72 -61.60 -7.64
N GLU A 368 17.41 -61.58 -6.50
CA GLU A 368 16.91 -62.20 -5.26
C GLU A 368 15.58 -61.57 -4.81
N LYS A 369 15.48 -60.24 -4.89
CA LYS A 369 14.22 -59.53 -4.57
C LYS A 369 13.09 -59.94 -5.51
N ARG A 370 13.39 -60.11 -6.79
CA ARG A 370 12.42 -60.58 -7.79
C ARG A 370 12.01 -62.02 -7.56
N MET A 371 12.95 -62.92 -7.31
CA MET A 371 12.69 -64.33 -6.99
C MET A 371 11.81 -64.43 -5.74
N ARG A 372 12.07 -63.73 -4.67
CA ARG A 372 11.22 -63.76 -3.47
C ARG A 372 9.77 -63.42 -3.80
N ARG A 373 9.57 -62.40 -4.64
CA ARG A 373 8.23 -61.98 -5.07
C ARG A 373 7.55 -63.06 -5.94
N GLU A 374 8.28 -63.67 -6.84
CA GLU A 374 7.75 -64.79 -7.67
C GLU A 374 7.40 -66.02 -6.83
N ILE A 375 8.22 -66.39 -5.84
CA ILE A 375 7.91 -67.44 -4.89
C ILE A 375 6.58 -67.16 -4.17
N GLU A 376 6.36 -65.95 -3.65
CA GLU A 376 5.11 -65.65 -2.99
C GLU A 376 3.91 -65.74 -3.94
N GLN A 377 4.03 -65.24 -5.16
CA GLN A 377 2.95 -65.24 -6.15
C GLN A 377 2.60 -66.68 -6.59
N HIS A 378 3.61 -67.51 -6.83
CA HIS A 378 3.42 -68.85 -7.33
C HIS A 378 3.01 -69.89 -6.25
N LYS A 379 3.35 -69.62 -4.96
CA LYS A 379 2.77 -70.36 -3.83
C LYS A 379 1.26 -70.33 -3.80
N HIS A 380 0.69 -69.13 -4.06
CA HIS A 380 -0.76 -68.96 -4.08
C HIS A 380 -1.43 -69.48 -5.36
N ALA A 381 -0.73 -69.42 -6.50
CA ALA A 381 -1.29 -69.78 -7.80
C ALA A 381 -1.05 -71.28 -8.21
N HIS A 382 -0.35 -72.08 -7.39
CA HIS A 382 0.05 -73.44 -7.69
C HIS A 382 0.71 -73.59 -9.08
N SER A 383 1.50 -72.60 -9.45
CA SER A 383 2.17 -72.52 -10.75
C SER A 383 3.69 -72.65 -10.60
N ARG A 384 4.38 -72.86 -11.72
CA ARG A 384 5.83 -73.09 -11.74
C ARG A 384 6.56 -71.97 -12.42
N PHE A 385 7.74 -71.66 -11.91
CA PHE A 385 8.70 -70.77 -12.56
C PHE A 385 10.09 -71.46 -12.60
N GLY A 386 10.97 -71.04 -13.50
CA GLY A 386 12.29 -71.60 -13.62
C GLY A 386 13.41 -70.64 -13.34
N VAL A 387 14.50 -71.13 -12.76
CA VAL A 387 15.75 -70.41 -12.54
C VAL A 387 16.84 -71.09 -13.34
N VAL A 388 17.41 -70.38 -14.30
CA VAL A 388 18.48 -70.86 -15.17
C VAL A 388 19.79 -70.24 -14.75
N PHE A 389 20.73 -70.99 -14.27
CA PHE A 389 22.07 -70.54 -13.92
C PHE A 389 23.02 -70.83 -15.10
N ILE A 390 23.80 -69.83 -15.50
CA ILE A 390 24.67 -69.88 -16.68
C ILE A 390 26.06 -69.44 -16.26
N ASP A 391 27.08 -70.26 -16.55
CA ASP A 391 28.49 -69.95 -16.37
C ASP A 391 29.20 -70.04 -17.74
N LEU A 392 30.06 -69.06 -18.02
CA LEU A 392 30.76 -68.98 -19.30
C LEU A 392 32.01 -69.83 -19.28
N ASP A 393 31.98 -70.88 -20.07
CA ASP A 393 33.12 -71.85 -20.20
C ASP A 393 34.31 -71.12 -20.83
N ARG A 394 35.51 -71.22 -20.21
CA ARG A 394 36.78 -70.65 -20.68
C ARG A 394 36.82 -69.14 -20.73
N PHE A 395 36.02 -68.47 -19.95
CA PHE A 395 36.10 -66.99 -19.87
C PHE A 395 37.44 -66.53 -19.27
N LYS A 396 37.92 -67.16 -18.21
CA LYS A 396 39.21 -66.85 -17.58
C LYS A 396 40.39 -66.82 -18.57
N PRO A 397 40.60 -67.82 -19.44
CA PRO A 397 41.65 -67.80 -20.48
C PRO A 397 41.58 -66.56 -21.40
N ILE A 398 40.40 -66.03 -21.68
CA ILE A 398 40.26 -64.82 -22.48
C ILE A 398 40.81 -63.62 -21.70
N ASN A 399 40.49 -63.52 -20.43
CA ASN A 399 41.04 -62.47 -19.58
C ASN A 399 42.59 -62.58 -19.46
N ASP A 400 43.09 -63.79 -19.24
CA ASP A 400 44.53 -64.06 -19.07
C ASP A 400 45.34 -63.76 -20.35
N ALA A 401 44.78 -64.03 -21.54
CA ALA A 401 45.46 -63.82 -22.80
C ALA A 401 45.27 -62.40 -23.43
N TYR A 402 44.11 -61.78 -23.23
CA TYR A 402 43.73 -60.57 -23.95
C TYR A 402 43.41 -59.41 -23.02
N GLY A 403 43.56 -59.57 -21.70
CA GLY A 403 43.30 -58.55 -20.68
C GLY A 403 41.84 -58.40 -20.31
N HIS A 404 41.60 -57.81 -19.14
CA HIS A 404 40.26 -57.63 -18.56
C HIS A 404 39.33 -56.79 -19.44
N ASP A 405 39.85 -55.76 -20.16
CA ASP A 405 39.05 -54.92 -21.06
C ASP A 405 38.38 -55.71 -22.18
N THR A 406 39.10 -56.76 -22.72
CA THR A 406 38.54 -57.65 -23.73
C THR A 406 37.49 -58.54 -23.12
N GLY A 407 37.74 -59.11 -21.92
CA GLY A 407 36.75 -59.89 -21.18
C GLY A 407 35.48 -59.07 -20.85
N ASP A 408 35.63 -57.83 -20.45
CA ASP A 408 34.50 -56.96 -20.21
C ASP A 408 33.65 -56.73 -21.48
N GLN A 409 34.28 -56.61 -22.65
CA GLN A 409 33.56 -56.49 -23.92
C GLN A 409 32.82 -57.82 -24.24
N VAL A 410 33.42 -58.96 -23.99
CA VAL A 410 32.78 -60.27 -24.13
C VAL A 410 31.55 -60.34 -23.22
N LEU A 411 31.66 -59.98 -21.94
CA LEU A 411 30.56 -59.97 -21.00
C LEU A 411 29.40 -59.07 -21.43
N ARG A 412 29.70 -57.86 -21.97
CA ARG A 412 28.68 -56.98 -22.53
C ARG A 412 27.94 -57.60 -23.72
N VAL A 413 28.65 -58.25 -24.61
CA VAL A 413 28.03 -58.92 -25.76
C VAL A 413 27.16 -60.06 -25.31
N VAL A 414 27.65 -60.92 -24.39
CA VAL A 414 26.89 -62.08 -23.84
C VAL A 414 25.62 -61.53 -23.12
N ALA A 415 25.75 -60.54 -22.31
CA ALA A 415 24.63 -59.90 -21.62
C ALA A 415 23.54 -59.45 -22.59
N ALA A 416 23.93 -58.75 -23.66
CA ALA A 416 23.00 -58.25 -24.69
C ALA A 416 22.31 -59.42 -25.41
N ARG A 417 23.06 -60.53 -25.72
CA ARG A 417 22.49 -61.71 -26.35
C ARG A 417 21.53 -62.45 -25.44
N LEU A 418 21.87 -62.64 -24.17
CA LEU A 418 20.98 -63.27 -23.18
C LEU A 418 19.69 -62.47 -23.00
N ARG A 419 19.79 -61.11 -22.92
CA ARG A 419 18.61 -60.28 -22.83
C ARG A 419 17.68 -60.39 -24.05
N ASN A 420 18.25 -60.54 -25.26
CA ASN A 420 17.49 -60.68 -26.50
C ASN A 420 16.91 -62.10 -26.71
N ALA A 421 17.51 -63.12 -26.08
CA ALA A 421 17.08 -64.52 -26.18
C ALA A 421 15.88 -64.86 -25.28
N VAL A 422 15.56 -63.97 -24.29
CA VAL A 422 14.46 -64.17 -23.34
C VAL A 422 13.32 -63.18 -23.59
N ARG A 423 12.15 -63.42 -23.03
CA ARG A 423 10.98 -62.61 -23.15
C ARG A 423 11.11 -61.36 -22.26
N GLN A 424 10.34 -60.31 -22.56
CA GLN A 424 10.35 -59.10 -21.81
C GLN A 424 9.97 -59.24 -20.32
N ARG A 425 9.18 -60.26 -19.97
CA ARG A 425 8.79 -60.58 -18.60
C ARG A 425 9.85 -61.36 -17.83
N ASP A 426 10.76 -62.09 -18.54
CA ASP A 426 11.84 -62.86 -17.92
C ASP A 426 12.93 -61.90 -17.43
N THR A 427 13.57 -62.26 -16.33
CA THR A 427 14.60 -61.40 -15.71
C THR A 427 15.98 -61.97 -15.96
N VAL A 428 16.88 -61.23 -16.57
CA VAL A 428 18.28 -61.63 -16.75
C VAL A 428 19.13 -60.81 -15.79
N ALA A 429 19.92 -61.46 -14.99
CA ALA A 429 20.82 -60.91 -14.03
C ALA A 429 22.25 -61.43 -14.18
N ARG A 430 23.24 -60.59 -13.79
CA ARG A 430 24.62 -61.01 -13.59
C ARG A 430 24.91 -61.05 -12.10
N LEU A 431 25.40 -62.19 -11.61
CA LEU A 431 25.72 -62.36 -10.17
C LEU A 431 27.12 -61.90 -9.84
N GLY A 432 28.05 -61.98 -10.79
CA GLY A 432 29.44 -61.53 -10.69
C GLY A 432 30.32 -62.42 -11.60
N GLY A 433 31.50 -61.89 -11.95
CA GLY A 433 32.42 -62.64 -12.83
C GLY A 433 31.79 -63.08 -14.19
N ASP A 434 31.74 -64.32 -14.47
CA ASP A 434 31.18 -64.96 -15.66
C ASP A 434 29.83 -65.69 -15.41
N GLU A 435 29.18 -65.40 -14.26
CA GLU A 435 27.93 -66.03 -13.85
C GLU A 435 26.72 -65.15 -14.20
N PHE A 436 25.76 -65.72 -14.90
CA PHE A 436 24.48 -65.12 -15.25
C PHE A 436 23.32 -66.00 -14.77
N VAL A 437 22.20 -65.34 -14.42
CA VAL A 437 20.99 -66.07 -14.06
C VAL A 437 19.81 -65.48 -14.83
N VAL A 438 18.97 -66.40 -15.33
CA VAL A 438 17.71 -66.06 -15.97
C VAL A 438 16.55 -66.56 -15.11
N LEU A 439 15.68 -65.70 -14.67
CA LEU A 439 14.43 -66.05 -14.01
C LEU A 439 13.31 -66.04 -15.03
N LEU A 440 12.68 -67.19 -15.21
CA LEU A 440 11.60 -67.47 -16.17
C LEU A 440 10.27 -67.45 -15.44
N GLU A 441 9.42 -66.43 -15.66
CA GLU A 441 8.18 -66.22 -14.89
C GLU A 441 7.09 -67.29 -15.14
N ALA A 442 7.13 -68.00 -16.26
CA ALA A 442 6.17 -69.06 -16.53
C ALA A 442 6.80 -70.19 -17.36
N VAL A 443 6.77 -71.36 -16.81
CA VAL A 443 7.25 -72.62 -17.51
C VAL A 443 6.04 -73.42 -17.94
N ALA A 444 5.77 -73.48 -19.24
CA ALA A 444 4.56 -74.06 -19.77
C ALA A 444 4.70 -75.58 -20.10
N SER A 445 5.89 -76.09 -20.49
CA SER A 445 6.14 -77.53 -20.82
C SER A 445 7.63 -77.81 -20.88
N HIS A 446 7.98 -79.08 -20.75
CA HIS A 446 9.37 -79.62 -20.84
C HIS A 446 10.03 -79.28 -22.19
N ASP A 447 9.29 -79.45 -23.31
CA ASP A 447 9.81 -79.25 -24.67
C ASP A 447 10.15 -77.77 -24.91
N ARG A 448 9.35 -76.79 -24.36
CA ARG A 448 9.64 -75.36 -24.44
C ARG A 448 10.88 -74.97 -23.63
N MET A 449 11.13 -75.71 -22.54
CA MET A 449 12.32 -75.46 -21.73
C MET A 449 13.57 -75.88 -22.46
N GLN A 450 13.57 -77.09 -23.07
CA GLN A 450 14.69 -77.57 -23.88
C GLN A 450 14.99 -76.61 -25.04
N SER A 451 13.96 -76.15 -25.72
CA SER A 451 14.11 -75.10 -26.78
C SER A 451 14.71 -73.83 -26.28
N LEU A 452 14.31 -73.33 -25.07
CA LEU A 452 14.87 -72.15 -24.48
C LEU A 452 16.35 -72.33 -24.09
N ILE A 453 16.70 -73.46 -23.49
CA ILE A 453 18.09 -73.78 -23.14
C ILE A 453 18.95 -73.81 -24.41
N ALA A 454 18.48 -74.48 -25.44
CA ALA A 454 19.16 -74.53 -26.73
C ALA A 454 19.37 -73.13 -27.29
N GLY A 455 18.33 -72.27 -27.23
CA GLY A 455 18.41 -70.86 -27.65
C GLY A 455 19.37 -70.01 -26.81
N LEU A 456 19.38 -70.18 -25.47
CA LEU A 456 20.33 -69.47 -24.57
C LEU A 456 21.77 -69.97 -24.83
N THR A 457 21.97 -71.26 -24.99
CA THR A 457 23.28 -71.83 -25.34
C THR A 457 23.76 -71.30 -26.68
N GLU A 458 22.93 -71.33 -27.70
CA GLU A 458 23.25 -70.83 -29.03
C GLU A 458 23.59 -69.30 -28.95
N ALA A 459 22.80 -68.49 -28.21
CA ALA A 459 23.04 -67.07 -28.06
C ALA A 459 24.41 -66.81 -27.44
N VAL A 460 24.83 -67.56 -26.45
CA VAL A 460 26.14 -67.44 -25.82
C VAL A 460 27.28 -67.90 -26.70
N THR A 461 27.11 -69.08 -27.34
CA THR A 461 28.19 -69.77 -28.08
C THR A 461 28.46 -69.21 -29.47
N GLN A 462 27.60 -68.37 -30.01
CA GLN A 462 27.88 -67.65 -31.26
C GLN A 462 29.21 -66.87 -31.19
N PRO A 463 30.05 -66.95 -32.24
CA PRO A 463 31.33 -66.23 -32.26
C PRO A 463 31.17 -64.77 -31.96
N ILE A 464 31.98 -64.21 -31.02
CA ILE A 464 32.00 -62.82 -30.62
C ILE A 464 33.11 -62.14 -31.41
N ARG A 465 32.73 -61.21 -32.27
CA ARG A 465 33.68 -60.42 -33.07
C ARG A 465 33.96 -59.11 -32.39
N LEU A 466 35.20 -58.91 -31.89
CA LEU A 466 35.70 -57.67 -31.31
C LEU A 466 36.87 -57.16 -32.16
N GLN A 467 37.30 -55.99 -31.90
CA GLN A 467 38.49 -55.39 -32.57
C GLN A 467 39.78 -56.24 -32.27
N SER A 468 39.83 -56.83 -31.08
CA SER A 468 40.92 -57.68 -30.60
C SER A 468 40.90 -59.11 -31.16
N GLY A 469 39.87 -59.55 -31.92
CA GLY A 469 39.77 -60.86 -32.52
C GLY A 469 38.37 -61.46 -32.50
N VAL A 470 38.28 -62.74 -32.89
CA VAL A 470 37.05 -63.53 -32.83
C VAL A 470 37.17 -64.50 -31.66
N PHE A 471 36.21 -64.48 -30.75
CA PHE A 471 36.20 -65.28 -29.54
C PHE A 471 35.06 -66.29 -29.59
N GLU A 472 35.36 -67.54 -29.31
CA GLU A 472 34.37 -68.58 -29.11
C GLU A 472 34.33 -68.99 -27.65
N ILE A 473 33.16 -68.80 -27.04
CA ILE A 473 32.94 -69.04 -25.63
C ILE A 473 31.83 -70.09 -25.48
N GLY A 474 31.98 -71.00 -24.54
CA GLY A 474 30.94 -71.96 -24.19
C GLY A 474 30.06 -71.45 -23.04
N ALA A 475 28.98 -72.13 -22.81
CA ALA A 475 28.16 -71.95 -21.63
C ALA A 475 27.80 -73.26 -20.99
N SER A 476 27.92 -73.35 -19.69
CA SER A 476 27.36 -74.47 -18.87
C SER A 476 26.09 -73.92 -18.17
N ILE A 477 25.01 -74.71 -18.27
CA ILE A 477 23.67 -74.29 -17.86
C ILE A 477 23.05 -75.27 -16.89
N GLY A 478 22.61 -74.78 -15.72
CA GLY A 478 21.82 -75.57 -14.78
C GLY A 478 20.44 -74.92 -14.56
N ILE A 479 19.42 -75.72 -14.32
CA ILE A 479 18.05 -75.26 -14.17
C ILE A 479 17.45 -75.89 -12.94
N ALA A 480 16.76 -75.01 -12.16
CA ALA A 480 15.93 -75.41 -11.04
C ALA A 480 14.51 -74.87 -11.21
N PHE A 481 13.53 -75.64 -10.78
CA PHE A 481 12.13 -75.32 -10.85
C PHE A 481 11.51 -75.09 -9.47
N PHE A 482 10.79 -74.01 -9.31
CA PHE A 482 9.92 -73.83 -8.16
C PHE A 482 8.58 -74.55 -8.42
N PRO A 483 7.98 -75.32 -7.48
CA PRO A 483 8.52 -75.62 -6.14
C PRO A 483 9.34 -76.93 -6.10
N ASP A 484 9.49 -77.62 -7.21
CA ASP A 484 9.99 -79.02 -7.27
C ASP A 484 11.44 -79.12 -6.75
N ASP A 485 12.31 -78.19 -7.08
CA ASP A 485 13.74 -78.19 -6.73
C ASP A 485 14.09 -77.30 -5.54
N GLY A 486 13.08 -76.55 -5.00
CA GLY A 486 13.25 -75.70 -3.82
C GLY A 486 12.14 -74.68 -3.61
N GLU A 487 11.91 -74.31 -2.35
CA GLU A 487 10.87 -73.32 -1.96
C GLU A 487 11.44 -71.97 -1.54
N SER A 488 12.77 -71.82 -1.56
CA SER A 488 13.45 -70.56 -1.24
C SER A 488 14.44 -70.15 -2.33
N VAL A 489 14.78 -68.86 -2.37
CA VAL A 489 15.76 -68.30 -3.30
C VAL A 489 17.09 -69.08 -3.23
N ASP A 490 17.58 -69.29 -2.01
CA ASP A 490 18.88 -69.92 -1.78
C ASP A 490 18.87 -71.37 -2.24
N GLN A 491 17.75 -72.11 -2.03
CA GLN A 491 17.62 -73.52 -2.51
C GLN A 491 17.62 -73.61 -4.04
N LEU A 492 16.81 -72.73 -4.69
CA LEU A 492 16.71 -72.73 -6.16
C LEU A 492 18.04 -72.37 -6.83
N LEU A 493 18.73 -71.35 -6.34
CA LEU A 493 20.04 -70.96 -6.85
C LEU A 493 21.08 -72.02 -6.61
N LEU A 494 21.07 -72.69 -5.43
CA LEU A 494 22.00 -73.79 -5.11
C LEU A 494 21.78 -75.04 -6.02
N VAL A 495 20.51 -75.36 -6.29
CA VAL A 495 20.21 -76.50 -7.18
C VAL A 495 20.61 -76.23 -8.63
N ALA A 496 20.26 -75.00 -9.11
CA ALA A 496 20.62 -74.56 -10.46
C ALA A 496 22.16 -74.54 -10.64
N ASP A 497 22.90 -73.94 -9.66
CA ASP A 497 24.37 -73.91 -9.66
C ASP A 497 24.99 -75.37 -9.67
N LYS A 498 24.48 -76.24 -8.81
CA LYS A 498 24.96 -77.66 -8.81
C LYS A 498 24.76 -78.35 -10.16
N LEU A 499 23.60 -78.18 -10.79
CA LEU A 499 23.32 -78.76 -12.09
C LEU A 499 24.22 -78.18 -13.20
N MET A 500 24.43 -76.84 -13.16
CA MET A 500 25.38 -76.16 -14.05
C MET A 500 26.81 -76.70 -13.87
N TYR A 501 27.24 -76.93 -12.61
CA TYR A 501 28.56 -77.45 -12.31
C TYR A 501 28.73 -78.86 -12.79
N VAL A 502 27.72 -79.77 -12.67
CA VAL A 502 27.72 -81.13 -13.23
C VAL A 502 27.88 -81.07 -14.75
N GLU A 503 27.13 -80.24 -15.44
CA GLU A 503 27.27 -80.07 -16.90
C GLU A 503 28.69 -79.57 -17.28
N LYS A 504 29.22 -78.57 -16.52
CA LYS A 504 30.59 -78.05 -16.74
C LYS A 504 31.65 -79.15 -16.60
N GLN A 505 31.52 -80.05 -15.62
CA GLN A 505 32.44 -81.19 -15.43
C GLN A 505 32.29 -82.24 -16.56
N ALA A 506 31.08 -82.59 -16.98
CA ALA A 506 30.84 -83.47 -18.08
C ALA A 506 31.47 -83.00 -19.39
N LYS A 507 31.34 -81.71 -19.71
CA LYS A 507 31.98 -81.02 -20.85
C LYS A 507 33.51 -81.07 -20.76
N LYS A 508 34.09 -80.94 -19.56
CA LYS A 508 35.54 -81.03 -19.34
C LYS A 508 36.08 -82.44 -19.60
N VAL A 509 35.38 -83.45 -19.08
CA VAL A 509 35.76 -84.90 -19.30
C VAL A 509 35.64 -85.28 -20.76
N ALA A 510 34.52 -84.91 -21.43
CA ALA A 510 34.33 -85.25 -22.86
C ALA A 510 35.42 -84.61 -23.74
N ARG A 511 35.86 -83.39 -23.44
CA ARG A 511 36.97 -82.72 -24.15
C ARG A 511 38.34 -83.36 -23.88
N SER A 512 38.59 -83.86 -22.66
CA SER A 512 39.83 -84.54 -22.31
C SER A 512 39.95 -85.91 -23.03
N ALA A 513 38.80 -86.56 -23.24
CA ALA A 513 38.74 -87.82 -23.97
C ALA A 513 39.00 -87.68 -25.50
N VAL A 514 38.67 -86.49 -26.09
CA VAL A 514 38.87 -86.18 -27.52
C VAL A 514 40.34 -85.76 -27.81
N VAL A 515 41.11 -85.37 -26.79
CA VAL A 515 42.49 -84.85 -26.94
C VAL A 515 43.53 -85.97 -26.73
N SER A 516 43.17 -87.26 -26.49
CA SER A 516 44.11 -88.35 -26.47
C SER A 516 44.20 -88.97 -27.89
N PRO A 517 45.21 -88.69 -28.70
CA PRO A 517 45.44 -89.41 -29.91
C PRO A 517 45.96 -90.79 -29.53
N SER A 518 45.35 -91.80 -30.07
CA SER A 518 45.90 -93.20 -30.11
C SER A 518 47.34 -93.11 -30.60
N LEU A 519 48.27 -93.50 -29.74
CA LEU A 519 49.59 -93.91 -30.14
C LEU A 519 49.52 -95.24 -30.92
#